data_b160e2be391ef8a1693f1e70f7413040
#
_entry.id   b160e2be391ef8a1693f1e70f7413040
#
_cell.length_a   1.000
_cell.length_b   1.000
_cell.length_c   1.000
_cell.angle_alpha   90.00
_cell.angle_beta   90.00
_cell.angle_gamma   90.00
#
_symmetry.space_group_name_H-M   'P 1'
#
loop_
_entity.id
_entity.type
_entity.pdbx_description
1 polymer ?
#
loop_
_entity_poly.entity_id
_entity_poly.type
_entity_poly.pdbx_seq_one_letter_code
_entity_poly.pdbx_strand_id
1 'polypeptide(L)'
;MIKTQQKVNFGVVVNLMNSNETDVYNITFSNKISEEPKEEQKEWLKQKLHSEKIIKKEIKADIKPEEVVHKYSNKTKGQLRESVIIVGVPYFIKYYYDENKGKYFVQIEYKVEEATKILIPPQKEEYPYEPYEFKDVGEPNYYLQRAKKESVDSIYQKIKSIVRKFNDIDEKTVTLLSANILGSYFQDRFSTVHYLIIVGDNGTGKSAFGETFECLEYRPVNITNATEAFWFRIFGTNEPGQVTIIAQELDKLDQNSNTMGMLKMGYQPNAKVPRMNTDNVKMEFYYPFGFKILIAEKSPSEHAAKCVLDRSFKFKTYKGYPEYKIKEIGNPQGNTERQRLV
;
A
#
# COMPACT_ATOMS: atom_id res chain seq x y z
N MET A 1 -14.00 27.88 -26.11
CA MET A 1 -14.45 26.99 -25.02
C MET A 1 -15.62 26.15 -25.54
N ILE A 2 -15.36 24.96 -25.99
CA ILE A 2 -16.42 24.03 -26.42
C ILE A 2 -16.63 23.06 -25.27
N LYS A 3 -17.73 23.21 -24.54
CA LYS A 3 -18.17 22.25 -23.54
C LYS A 3 -18.85 21.10 -24.25
N THR A 4 -18.16 20.00 -24.46
CA THR A 4 -18.81 18.77 -24.96
C THR A 4 -19.28 17.97 -23.75
N GLN A 5 -20.59 18.09 -23.43
CA GLN A 5 -21.25 17.17 -22.51
C GLN A 5 -21.63 15.91 -23.29
N GLN A 6 -20.94 14.82 -23.06
CA GLN A 6 -21.42 13.49 -23.48
C GLN A 6 -22.19 12.86 -22.33
N LYS A 7 -23.50 12.74 -22.48
CA LYS A 7 -24.34 11.91 -21.61
C LYS A 7 -24.07 10.43 -21.95
N VAL A 8 -23.40 9.75 -21.06
CA VAL A 8 -23.35 8.29 -21.06
C VAL A 8 -24.55 7.78 -20.28
N ASN A 9 -25.29 6.78 -20.79
CA ASN A 9 -26.61 6.31 -20.26
C ASN A 9 -26.52 5.62 -18.87
N PHE A 10 -25.61 5.99 -17.99
CA PHE A 10 -25.37 5.38 -16.69
C PHE A 10 -25.40 6.32 -15.50
N GLY A 11 -25.93 7.51 -15.64
CA GLY A 11 -25.87 8.47 -14.53
C GLY A 11 -24.43 8.95 -14.19
N VAL A 12 -23.44 8.60 -15.00
CA VAL A 12 -22.09 9.09 -14.92
C VAL A 12 -21.94 10.25 -15.88
N VAL A 13 -21.77 11.45 -15.37
CA VAL A 13 -21.42 12.62 -16.18
C VAL A 13 -19.92 12.79 -16.10
N VAL A 14 -19.22 12.45 -17.18
CA VAL A 14 -17.81 12.75 -17.33
C VAL A 14 -17.70 14.16 -17.87
N ASN A 15 -17.36 15.10 -17.02
CA ASN A 15 -17.04 16.46 -17.43
C ASN A 15 -15.57 16.52 -17.87
N LEU A 16 -15.33 16.55 -19.17
CA LEU A 16 -14.02 16.82 -19.74
C LEU A 16 -13.79 18.34 -19.67
N MET A 17 -13.04 18.79 -18.70
CA MET A 17 -12.56 20.16 -18.67
C MET A 17 -11.18 20.20 -19.32
N ASN A 18 -11.12 20.73 -20.53
CA ASN A 18 -9.86 21.15 -21.14
C ASN A 18 -9.43 22.45 -20.47
N SER A 19 -8.65 22.39 -19.43
CA SER A 19 -7.81 23.49 -18.98
C SER A 19 -6.38 23.20 -19.43
N ASN A 20 -5.72 24.17 -20.00
CA ASN A 20 -4.43 24.05 -20.71
C ASN A 20 -3.25 23.51 -19.89
N GLU A 21 -3.44 22.98 -18.67
CA GLU A 21 -2.32 22.59 -17.81
C GLU A 21 -2.45 21.26 -17.09
N THR A 22 -3.63 20.63 -16.99
CA THR A 22 -3.76 19.29 -16.39
C THR A 22 -5.01 18.59 -16.87
N ASP A 23 -4.88 17.39 -17.40
CA ASP A 23 -6.03 16.54 -17.74
C ASP A 23 -6.63 15.96 -16.45
N VAL A 24 -7.61 16.65 -15.93
CA VAL A 24 -8.34 16.26 -14.73
C VAL A 24 -9.70 15.73 -15.15
N TYR A 25 -9.95 14.46 -14.89
CA TYR A 25 -11.28 13.87 -15.06
C TYR A 25 -12.08 14.03 -13.78
N ASN A 26 -13.07 14.93 -13.78
CA ASN A 26 -14.04 15.02 -12.72
C ASN A 26 -15.21 14.09 -13.00
N ILE A 27 -15.28 12.97 -12.29
CA ILE A 27 -16.37 12.01 -12.39
C ILE A 27 -17.41 12.37 -11.32
N THR A 28 -18.57 12.87 -11.74
CA THR A 28 -19.69 13.16 -10.85
C THR A 28 -20.73 12.08 -11.02
N PHE A 29 -21.04 11.36 -9.94
CA PHE A 29 -22.05 10.30 -9.96
C PHE A 29 -23.40 10.85 -9.54
N SER A 30 -24.45 10.54 -10.30
CA SER A 30 -25.82 10.76 -9.85
C SER A 30 -26.23 9.65 -8.89
N ASN A 31 -27.06 9.97 -7.90
CA ASN A 31 -27.48 9.06 -6.82
C ASN A 31 -28.37 7.85 -7.26
N LYS A 32 -28.39 7.50 -8.55
CA LYS A 32 -29.14 6.38 -9.09
C LYS A 32 -28.22 5.43 -9.83
N ILE A 33 -27.52 4.56 -9.10
CA ILE A 33 -26.78 3.44 -9.68
C ILE A 33 -27.37 2.17 -9.08
N SER A 34 -28.09 1.41 -9.90
CA SER A 34 -28.61 0.09 -9.56
C SER A 34 -28.12 -1.04 -10.46
N GLU A 35 -27.28 -0.76 -11.47
CA GLU A 35 -26.82 -1.80 -12.41
C GLU A 35 -25.31 -1.74 -12.67
N GLU A 36 -24.67 -2.91 -12.76
CA GLU A 36 -23.28 -3.05 -13.16
C GLU A 36 -23.04 -2.63 -14.62
N PRO A 37 -21.92 -1.97 -14.95
CA PRO A 37 -21.59 -1.59 -16.32
C PRO A 37 -21.40 -2.84 -17.19
N LYS A 38 -22.01 -2.83 -18.39
CA LYS A 38 -21.86 -3.91 -19.38
C LYS A 38 -20.42 -4.00 -19.89
N GLU A 39 -19.96 -5.21 -20.27
CA GLU A 39 -18.59 -5.44 -20.75
C GLU A 39 -18.15 -4.54 -21.91
N GLU A 40 -19.06 -4.21 -22.84
CA GLU A 40 -18.81 -3.28 -23.94
C GLU A 40 -18.42 -1.88 -23.50
N GLN A 41 -18.87 -1.45 -22.31
CA GLN A 41 -18.56 -0.12 -21.77
C GLN A 41 -17.24 -0.10 -21.02
N LYS A 42 -16.88 -1.20 -20.41
CA LYS A 42 -15.54 -1.38 -19.83
C LYS A 42 -14.50 -1.37 -20.95
N GLU A 43 -14.78 -2.00 -22.07
CA GLU A 43 -13.89 -2.04 -23.24
C GLU A 43 -13.78 -0.67 -23.93
N TRP A 44 -14.88 0.06 -24.07
CA TRP A 44 -14.88 1.42 -24.59
C TRP A 44 -14.06 2.37 -23.72
N LEU A 45 -14.18 2.28 -22.38
CA LEU A 45 -13.35 3.07 -21.46
C LEU A 45 -11.87 2.72 -21.60
N LYS A 46 -11.52 1.43 -21.69
CA LYS A 46 -10.14 0.98 -21.95
C LYS A 46 -9.59 1.54 -23.26
N GLN A 47 -10.35 1.43 -24.35
CA GLN A 47 -9.94 1.93 -25.66
C GLN A 47 -9.79 3.45 -25.70
N LYS A 48 -10.70 4.19 -25.07
CA LYS A 48 -10.65 5.65 -25.00
C LYS A 48 -9.45 6.14 -24.17
N LEU A 49 -9.22 5.54 -23.01
CA LEU A 49 -8.07 5.83 -22.17
C LEU A 49 -6.74 5.44 -22.85
N HIS A 50 -6.75 4.38 -23.65
CA HIS A 50 -5.59 3.95 -24.42
C HIS A 50 -5.30 4.86 -25.62
N SER A 51 -6.31 5.32 -26.37
CA SER A 51 -6.16 6.22 -27.51
C SER A 51 -5.68 7.61 -27.09
N GLU A 52 -6.13 8.15 -25.97
CA GLU A 52 -5.61 9.41 -25.42
C GLU A 52 -4.14 9.29 -24.99
N LYS A 53 -3.73 8.10 -24.52
CA LYS A 53 -2.34 7.79 -24.18
C LYS A 53 -1.41 7.85 -25.41
N ILE A 54 -1.90 7.45 -26.58
CA ILE A 54 -1.14 7.42 -27.85
C ILE A 54 -1.02 8.85 -28.44
N ILE A 55 -2.09 9.63 -28.43
CA ILE A 55 -2.12 10.99 -29.01
C ILE A 55 -1.15 11.93 -28.28
N LYS A 56 -0.98 11.80 -26.97
CA LYS A 56 -0.06 12.65 -26.19
C LYS A 56 1.42 12.33 -26.36
N LYS A 57 1.76 11.17 -26.94
CA LYS A 57 3.14 10.76 -27.18
C LYS A 57 3.84 11.54 -28.31
N GLU A 58 3.08 12.30 -29.11
CA GLU A 58 3.59 12.97 -30.31
C GLU A 58 3.94 14.47 -30.15
N ILE A 59 3.66 15.10 -28.99
CA ILE A 59 4.02 16.50 -28.75
C ILE A 59 5.38 16.55 -28.06
N LYS A 60 6.43 16.88 -28.83
CA LYS A 60 7.77 17.18 -28.31
C LYS A 60 7.77 18.59 -27.67
N ALA A 61 7.46 18.64 -26.38
CA ALA A 61 7.83 19.75 -25.50
C ALA A 61 8.83 19.20 -24.46
N ASP A 62 9.67 20.04 -23.87
CA ASP A 62 10.74 19.68 -22.92
C ASP A 62 10.39 18.44 -22.07
N ILE A 63 11.08 17.33 -22.34
CA ILE A 63 10.76 16.03 -21.74
C ILE A 63 11.17 16.11 -20.27
N LYS A 64 10.20 16.37 -19.41
CA LYS A 64 10.38 16.24 -17.95
C LYS A 64 10.60 14.78 -17.61
N PRO A 65 11.58 14.45 -16.75
CA PRO A 65 11.79 13.06 -16.33
C PRO A 65 10.57 12.50 -15.59
N GLU A 66 10.18 11.29 -15.95
CA GLU A 66 9.12 10.56 -15.23
C GLU A 66 9.71 9.89 -13.98
N GLU A 67 9.00 10.00 -12.86
CA GLU A 67 9.36 9.37 -11.58
C GLU A 67 8.20 8.51 -11.11
N VAL A 68 8.48 7.21 -10.90
CA VAL A 68 7.50 6.26 -10.36
C VAL A 68 7.35 6.47 -8.86
N VAL A 69 6.13 6.73 -8.41
CA VAL A 69 5.83 6.90 -6.98
C VAL A 69 4.60 6.12 -6.58
N HIS A 70 4.64 5.46 -5.41
CA HIS A 70 3.52 4.70 -4.87
C HIS A 70 2.51 5.58 -4.12
N LYS A 71 2.98 6.60 -3.46
CA LYS A 71 2.18 7.53 -2.67
C LYS A 71 2.75 8.93 -2.80
N TYR A 72 1.89 9.88 -3.05
CA TYR A 72 2.27 11.27 -3.13
C TYR A 72 1.42 12.11 -2.18
N SER A 73 2.06 12.81 -1.26
CA SER A 73 1.41 13.68 -0.29
C SER A 73 1.89 15.12 -0.44
N ASN A 74 1.00 16.03 -0.76
CA ASN A 74 1.30 17.45 -0.73
C ASN A 74 0.78 18.06 0.57
N LYS A 75 1.70 18.28 1.53
CA LYS A 75 1.36 18.78 2.86
C LYS A 75 0.77 20.19 2.84
N THR A 76 1.20 21.04 1.91
CA THR A 76 0.70 22.44 1.81
C THR A 76 -0.73 22.51 1.27
N LYS A 77 -1.13 21.52 0.49
CA LYS A 77 -2.48 21.45 -0.09
C LYS A 77 -3.39 20.46 0.63
N GLY A 78 -2.93 19.79 1.68
CA GLY A 78 -3.70 18.78 2.40
C GLY A 78 -4.18 17.62 1.51
N GLN A 79 -3.44 17.28 0.46
CA GLN A 79 -3.82 16.27 -0.52
C GLN A 79 -2.99 15.02 -0.36
N LEU A 80 -3.65 13.88 -0.50
CA LEU A 80 -3.05 12.56 -0.52
C LEU A 80 -3.42 11.85 -1.81
N ARG A 81 -2.42 11.27 -2.49
CA ARG A 81 -2.59 10.40 -3.65
C ARG A 81 -2.02 9.03 -3.36
N GLU A 82 -2.78 8.02 -3.67
CA GLU A 82 -2.40 6.60 -3.56
C GLU A 82 -2.40 5.99 -4.96
N SER A 83 -1.36 5.22 -5.29
CA SER A 83 -1.34 4.46 -6.52
C SER A 83 -2.20 3.21 -6.40
N VAL A 84 -3.00 2.94 -7.41
CA VAL A 84 -3.93 1.80 -7.48
C VAL A 84 -4.02 1.27 -8.90
N ILE A 85 -4.59 0.09 -9.05
CA ILE A 85 -4.95 -0.47 -10.35
C ILE A 85 -6.47 -0.33 -10.54
N ILE A 86 -6.91 0.17 -11.67
CA ILE A 86 -8.33 0.20 -12.04
C ILE A 86 -8.48 -0.50 -13.39
N VAL A 87 -9.16 -1.63 -13.39
CA VAL A 87 -9.35 -2.46 -14.61
C VAL A 87 -8.01 -2.79 -15.29
N GLY A 88 -7.00 -3.16 -14.50
CA GLY A 88 -5.66 -3.51 -14.99
C GLY A 88 -4.78 -2.31 -15.41
N VAL A 89 -5.22 -1.06 -15.22
CA VAL A 89 -4.47 0.15 -15.57
C VAL A 89 -4.07 0.91 -14.30
N PRO A 90 -2.80 1.36 -14.18
CA PRO A 90 -2.35 2.11 -13.02
C PRO A 90 -2.84 3.55 -13.02
N TYR A 91 -3.30 4.00 -11.86
CA TYR A 91 -3.75 5.37 -11.59
C TYR A 91 -3.33 5.83 -10.20
N PHE A 92 -3.37 7.14 -9.98
CA PHE A 92 -3.49 7.71 -8.65
C PHE A 92 -4.95 7.95 -8.30
N ILE A 93 -5.34 7.59 -7.08
CA ILE A 93 -6.54 8.09 -6.45
C ILE A 93 -6.15 9.21 -5.53
N LYS A 94 -6.72 10.39 -5.76
CA LYS A 94 -6.58 11.55 -4.90
C LYS A 94 -7.83 11.75 -4.08
N TYR A 95 -7.70 11.74 -2.77
CA TYR A 95 -8.75 12.12 -1.83
C TYR A 95 -8.56 13.58 -1.44
N TYR A 96 -9.62 14.38 -1.55
CA TYR A 96 -9.58 15.77 -1.14
C TYR A 96 -10.93 16.25 -0.61
N TYR A 97 -10.87 17.23 0.29
CA TYR A 97 -12.06 17.90 0.81
C TYR A 97 -12.33 19.15 -0.02
N ASP A 98 -13.55 19.28 -0.54
CA ASP A 98 -14.02 20.48 -1.24
C ASP A 98 -14.76 21.36 -0.23
N GLU A 99 -14.14 22.47 0.18
CA GLU A 99 -14.70 23.41 1.17
C GLU A 99 -16.00 24.02 0.69
N ASN A 100 -16.13 24.32 -0.61
CA ASN A 100 -17.34 24.92 -1.17
C ASN A 100 -18.54 23.98 -1.11
N LYS A 101 -18.31 22.68 -1.21
CA LYS A 101 -19.35 21.65 -1.17
C LYS A 101 -19.48 20.97 0.18
N GLY A 102 -18.55 21.21 1.10
CA GLY A 102 -18.51 20.57 2.41
C GLY A 102 -18.38 19.05 2.35
N LYS A 103 -17.72 18.50 1.32
CA LYS A 103 -17.66 17.05 1.06
C LYS A 103 -16.29 16.60 0.59
N TYR A 104 -15.97 15.34 0.90
CA TYR A 104 -14.82 14.66 0.30
C TYR A 104 -15.17 14.10 -1.08
N PHE A 105 -14.21 14.19 -1.97
CA PHE A 105 -14.26 13.67 -3.33
C PHE A 105 -13.07 12.76 -3.61
N VAL A 106 -13.26 11.88 -4.58
CA VAL A 106 -12.21 11.08 -5.19
C VAL A 106 -11.95 11.63 -6.58
N GLN A 107 -10.70 11.86 -6.89
CA GLN A 107 -10.23 12.21 -8.22
C GLN A 107 -9.28 11.11 -8.69
N ILE A 108 -9.44 10.65 -9.92
CA ILE A 108 -8.57 9.66 -10.54
C ILE A 108 -7.63 10.41 -11.46
N GLU A 109 -6.32 10.25 -11.25
CA GLU A 109 -5.28 10.93 -11.97
C GLU A 109 -4.35 9.91 -12.63
N TYR A 110 -4.10 10.08 -13.90
CA TYR A 110 -3.18 9.24 -14.65
C TYR A 110 -1.71 9.56 -14.35
N LYS A 111 -1.40 10.84 -14.15
CA LYS A 111 -0.09 11.37 -13.80
C LYS A 111 -0.24 12.68 -13.04
N VAL A 112 0.81 13.08 -12.36
CA VAL A 112 0.89 14.39 -11.70
C VAL A 112 2.06 15.15 -12.28
N GLU A 113 1.81 16.30 -12.88
CA GLU A 113 2.86 17.16 -13.41
C GLU A 113 3.34 18.16 -12.36
N GLU A 114 4.63 18.13 -12.11
CA GLU A 114 5.34 19.09 -11.28
C GLU A 114 6.23 19.98 -12.15
N ALA A 115 6.79 21.05 -11.57
CA ALA A 115 7.63 21.98 -12.33
C ALA A 115 8.83 21.29 -13.01
N THR A 116 9.43 20.30 -12.35
CA THR A 116 10.67 19.66 -12.78
C THR A 116 10.52 18.21 -13.22
N LYS A 117 9.40 17.56 -12.91
CA LYS A 117 9.18 16.13 -13.15
C LYS A 117 7.72 15.78 -13.35
N ILE A 118 7.47 14.59 -13.86
CA ILE A 118 6.15 13.98 -13.97
C ILE A 118 6.12 12.78 -13.04
N LEU A 119 5.17 12.75 -12.11
CA LEU A 119 4.95 11.61 -11.24
C LEU A 119 3.96 10.66 -11.91
N ILE A 120 4.31 9.39 -11.99
CA ILE A 120 3.49 8.33 -12.56
C ILE A 120 3.26 7.22 -11.53
N PRO A 121 2.08 6.56 -11.54
CA PRO A 121 1.88 5.38 -10.70
C PRO A 121 2.65 4.19 -11.27
N PRO A 122 3.10 3.23 -10.41
CA PRO A 122 3.79 2.03 -10.86
C PRO A 122 2.91 1.18 -11.78
N GLN A 123 3.50 0.43 -12.72
CA GLN A 123 2.81 -0.64 -13.43
C GLN A 123 2.52 -1.80 -12.45
N LYS A 124 1.54 -2.68 -12.77
CA LYS A 124 1.11 -3.73 -11.86
C LYS A 124 2.28 -4.64 -11.43
N GLU A 125 3.19 -4.93 -12.35
CA GLU A 125 4.36 -5.78 -12.15
C GLU A 125 5.49 -5.12 -11.34
N GLU A 126 5.44 -3.81 -11.16
CA GLU A 126 6.44 -3.04 -10.40
C GLU A 126 6.12 -2.98 -8.91
N TYR A 127 4.91 -3.39 -8.50
CA TYR A 127 4.55 -3.41 -7.08
C TYR A 127 5.24 -4.58 -6.38
N PRO A 128 5.93 -4.34 -5.26
CA PRO A 128 6.51 -5.41 -4.46
C PRO A 128 5.47 -6.11 -3.55
N TYR A 129 4.23 -5.65 -3.58
CA TYR A 129 3.07 -6.15 -2.85
C TYR A 129 1.87 -6.23 -3.81
N GLU A 130 0.81 -6.91 -3.41
CA GLU A 130 -0.43 -6.93 -4.21
C GLU A 130 -1.10 -5.56 -4.16
N PRO A 131 -1.16 -4.80 -5.27
CA PRO A 131 -1.78 -3.48 -5.29
C PRO A 131 -3.30 -3.55 -5.14
N TYR A 132 -3.92 -2.46 -4.70
CA TYR A 132 -5.37 -2.34 -4.73
C TYR A 132 -5.85 -2.32 -6.17
N GLU A 133 -6.75 -3.23 -6.49
CA GLU A 133 -7.35 -3.34 -7.81
C GLU A 133 -8.86 -3.12 -7.73
N PHE A 134 -9.32 -2.07 -8.41
CA PHE A 134 -10.74 -1.74 -8.52
C PHE A 134 -11.32 -2.28 -9.82
N LYS A 135 -12.54 -2.76 -9.74
CA LYS A 135 -13.27 -3.35 -10.88
C LYS A 135 -13.73 -2.31 -11.89
N ASP A 136 -13.96 -1.07 -11.45
CA ASP A 136 -14.35 0.05 -12.28
C ASP A 136 -13.95 1.39 -11.65
N VAL A 137 -14.11 2.48 -12.40
CA VAL A 137 -13.78 3.85 -11.97
C VAL A 137 -14.72 4.41 -10.89
N GLY A 138 -15.86 3.78 -10.65
CA GLY A 138 -16.85 4.19 -9.65
C GLY A 138 -16.57 3.60 -8.27
N GLU A 139 -15.90 2.46 -8.23
CA GLU A 139 -15.65 1.71 -7.01
C GLU A 139 -14.84 2.53 -5.97
N PRO A 140 -13.81 3.32 -6.32
CA PRO A 140 -13.11 4.17 -5.35
C PRO A 140 -14.02 5.14 -4.59
N ASN A 141 -14.99 5.73 -5.28
CA ASN A 141 -15.95 6.61 -4.62
C ASN A 141 -16.92 5.83 -3.72
N TYR A 142 -17.32 4.63 -4.11
CA TYR A 142 -18.12 3.75 -3.26
C TYR A 142 -17.40 3.45 -1.94
N TYR A 143 -16.11 3.11 -1.99
CA TYR A 143 -15.28 2.90 -0.80
C TYR A 143 -15.20 4.16 0.07
N LEU A 144 -14.98 5.33 -0.52
CA LEU A 144 -14.96 6.59 0.23
C LEU A 144 -16.28 6.85 0.97
N GLN A 145 -17.42 6.62 0.30
CA GLN A 145 -18.74 6.83 0.93
C GLN A 145 -18.98 5.82 2.06
N ARG A 146 -18.47 4.61 1.92
CA ARG A 146 -18.53 3.58 2.95
C ARG A 146 -17.62 3.92 4.13
N ALA A 147 -16.38 4.32 3.86
CA ALA A 147 -15.40 4.70 4.89
C ALA A 147 -15.91 5.83 5.79
N LYS A 148 -16.69 6.78 5.26
CA LYS A 148 -17.32 7.85 6.06
C LYS A 148 -18.30 7.35 7.12
N LYS A 149 -18.84 6.14 6.97
CA LYS A 149 -19.80 5.54 7.89
C LYS A 149 -19.14 4.66 8.94
N GLU A 150 -17.87 4.31 8.73
CA GLU A 150 -17.11 3.44 9.62
C GLU A 150 -16.30 4.30 10.62
N SER A 151 -16.32 3.91 11.87
CA SER A 151 -15.43 4.48 12.88
C SER A 151 -14.11 3.70 12.90
N VAL A 152 -13.04 4.33 13.36
CA VAL A 152 -11.75 3.66 13.58
C VAL A 152 -11.90 2.48 14.54
N ASP A 153 -12.74 2.61 15.58
CA ASP A 153 -13.04 1.52 16.49
C ASP A 153 -13.74 0.34 15.79
N SER A 154 -14.73 0.62 14.93
CA SER A 154 -15.40 -0.42 14.13
C SER A 154 -14.40 -1.22 13.29
N ILE A 155 -13.48 -0.52 12.62
CA ILE A 155 -12.42 -1.15 11.83
C ILE A 155 -11.50 -1.98 12.73
N TYR A 156 -11.08 -1.43 13.86
CA TYR A 156 -10.24 -2.12 14.83
C TYR A 156 -10.88 -3.41 15.35
N GLN A 157 -12.18 -3.39 15.69
CA GLN A 157 -12.91 -4.58 16.14
C GLN A 157 -13.03 -5.64 15.04
N LYS A 158 -13.19 -5.23 13.78
CA LYS A 158 -13.16 -6.15 12.64
C LYS A 158 -11.79 -6.82 12.50
N ILE A 159 -10.71 -6.05 12.57
CA ILE A 159 -9.35 -6.60 12.58
C ILE A 159 -9.17 -7.60 13.71
N LYS A 160 -9.57 -7.25 14.95
CA LYS A 160 -9.52 -8.15 16.11
C LYS A 160 -10.27 -9.45 15.85
N SER A 161 -11.46 -9.37 15.27
CA SER A 161 -12.27 -10.54 14.94
C SER A 161 -11.55 -11.46 13.96
N ILE A 162 -10.91 -10.90 12.91
CA ILE A 162 -10.18 -11.67 11.92
C ILE A 162 -8.93 -12.31 12.55
N VAL A 163 -8.12 -11.53 13.25
CA VAL A 163 -6.91 -12.04 13.92
C VAL A 163 -7.26 -13.21 14.84
N ARG A 164 -8.35 -13.08 15.62
CA ARG A 164 -8.81 -14.13 16.55
C ARG A 164 -9.28 -15.41 15.85
N LYS A 165 -9.97 -15.27 14.72
CA LYS A 165 -10.48 -16.42 13.95
C LYS A 165 -9.37 -17.30 13.38
N PHE A 166 -8.30 -16.68 12.93
CA PHE A 166 -7.23 -17.39 12.23
C PHE A 166 -6.01 -17.70 13.10
N ASN A 167 -5.97 -17.18 14.34
CA ASN A 167 -4.85 -17.41 15.24
C ASN A 167 -5.38 -17.73 16.65
N ASP A 168 -4.98 -18.88 17.19
CA ASP A 168 -5.31 -19.28 18.57
C ASP A 168 -4.28 -18.68 19.52
N ILE A 169 -4.58 -17.48 20.02
CA ILE A 169 -3.72 -16.67 20.89
C ILE A 169 -4.53 -15.94 21.95
N ASP A 170 -3.86 -15.52 23.01
CA ASP A 170 -4.48 -14.77 24.09
C ASP A 170 -4.97 -13.38 23.67
N GLU A 171 -5.94 -12.84 24.39
CA GLU A 171 -6.60 -11.57 24.05
C GLU A 171 -5.66 -10.36 24.09
N LYS A 172 -4.61 -10.38 24.91
CA LYS A 172 -3.61 -9.29 24.94
C LYS A 172 -2.79 -9.28 23.66
N THR A 173 -2.41 -10.46 23.20
CA THR A 173 -1.70 -10.64 21.93
C THR A 173 -2.59 -10.25 20.75
N VAL A 174 -3.86 -10.68 20.71
CA VAL A 174 -4.85 -10.22 19.70
C VAL A 174 -4.92 -8.71 19.67
N THR A 175 -5.02 -8.07 20.82
CA THR A 175 -5.10 -6.60 20.96
C THR A 175 -3.85 -5.92 20.38
N LEU A 176 -2.66 -6.39 20.75
CA LEU A 176 -1.39 -5.85 20.26
C LEU A 176 -1.25 -5.99 18.74
N LEU A 177 -1.51 -7.18 18.20
CA LEU A 177 -1.38 -7.46 16.77
C LEU A 177 -2.39 -6.64 15.96
N SER A 178 -3.62 -6.51 16.44
CA SER A 178 -4.65 -5.71 15.78
C SER A 178 -4.31 -4.22 15.77
N ALA A 179 -3.70 -3.72 16.86
CA ALA A 179 -3.21 -2.34 16.91
C ALA A 179 -2.03 -2.11 15.95
N ASN A 180 -1.14 -3.11 15.82
CA ASN A 180 -0.05 -3.05 14.85
C ASN A 180 -0.58 -2.99 13.42
N ILE A 181 -1.51 -3.87 13.07
CA ILE A 181 -2.16 -3.90 11.75
C ILE A 181 -2.80 -2.55 11.44
N LEU A 182 -3.62 -2.03 12.35
CA LEU A 182 -4.23 -0.72 12.15
C LEU A 182 -3.19 0.39 12.04
N GLY A 183 -2.14 0.35 12.87
CA GLY A 183 -1.04 1.31 12.88
C GLY A 183 -0.25 1.33 11.57
N SER A 184 -0.16 0.21 10.86
CA SER A 184 0.58 0.12 9.60
C SER A 184 0.05 1.08 8.52
N TYR A 185 -1.25 1.37 8.52
CA TYR A 185 -1.88 2.33 7.60
C TYR A 185 -1.49 3.79 7.87
N PHE A 186 -0.87 4.06 9.02
CA PHE A 186 -0.45 5.39 9.45
C PHE A 186 1.06 5.47 9.73
N GLN A 187 1.83 4.44 9.36
CA GLN A 187 3.25 4.34 9.75
C GLN A 187 4.09 5.52 9.27
N ASP A 188 3.74 6.15 8.15
CA ASP A 188 4.38 7.35 7.62
C ASP A 188 4.12 8.61 8.47
N ARG A 189 3.23 8.54 9.46
CA ARG A 189 2.90 9.63 10.38
C ARG A 189 3.60 9.51 11.73
N PHE A 190 4.18 8.36 12.03
CA PHE A 190 4.89 8.14 13.28
C PHE A 190 6.30 8.70 13.25
N SER A 191 6.74 9.23 14.39
CA SER A 191 8.14 9.64 14.58
C SER A 191 9.09 8.45 14.77
N THR A 192 8.56 7.32 15.22
CA THR A 192 9.26 6.05 15.37
C THR A 192 8.29 4.90 15.19
N VAL A 193 8.79 3.77 14.72
CA VAL A 193 8.02 2.52 14.64
C VAL A 193 8.72 1.43 15.46
N HIS A 194 7.94 0.49 15.97
CA HIS A 194 8.44 -0.73 16.58
C HIS A 194 8.44 -1.87 15.56
N TYR A 195 9.10 -2.97 15.95
CA TYR A 195 9.03 -4.22 15.19
C TYR A 195 8.23 -5.26 15.98
N LEU A 196 7.70 -6.26 15.26
CA LEU A 196 7.16 -7.47 15.88
C LEU A 196 8.14 -8.62 15.63
N ILE A 197 8.50 -9.33 16.69
CA ILE A 197 9.29 -10.56 16.58
C ILE A 197 8.41 -11.74 17.01
N ILE A 198 8.17 -12.64 16.08
CA ILE A 198 7.39 -13.85 16.28
C ILE A 198 8.33 -15.03 16.30
N VAL A 199 8.41 -15.72 17.42
CA VAL A 199 9.25 -16.90 17.56
C VAL A 199 8.43 -18.13 17.92
N GLY A 200 8.88 -19.29 17.47
CA GLY A 200 8.25 -20.56 17.83
C GLY A 200 8.83 -21.73 17.09
N ASP A 201 8.62 -22.90 17.62
CA ASP A 201 9.09 -24.15 17.03
C ASP A 201 8.36 -24.48 15.71
N ASN A 202 8.85 -25.47 14.98
CA ASN A 202 8.18 -25.91 13.76
C ASN A 202 6.77 -26.47 14.09
N GLY A 203 5.80 -26.13 13.24
CA GLY A 203 4.40 -26.54 13.43
C GLY A 203 3.60 -25.76 14.47
N THR A 204 4.13 -24.62 14.97
CA THR A 204 3.42 -23.73 15.93
C THR A 204 2.59 -22.62 15.26
N GLY A 205 2.39 -22.67 13.93
CA GLY A 205 1.56 -21.71 13.23
C GLY A 205 2.25 -20.41 12.81
N LYS A 206 3.59 -20.29 12.91
CA LYS A 206 4.33 -19.08 12.49
C LYS A 206 3.96 -18.60 11.09
N SER A 207 3.86 -19.51 10.12
CA SER A 207 3.50 -19.17 8.74
C SER A 207 2.07 -18.62 8.65
N ALA A 208 1.13 -19.12 9.45
CA ALA A 208 -0.23 -18.62 9.50
C ALA A 208 -0.29 -17.16 10.00
N PHE A 209 0.59 -16.79 10.95
CA PHE A 209 0.73 -15.37 11.33
C PHE A 209 1.25 -14.54 10.16
N GLY A 210 2.28 -15.01 9.44
CA GLY A 210 2.81 -14.33 8.25
C GLY A 210 1.72 -14.07 7.22
N GLU A 211 0.92 -15.09 6.91
CA GLU A 211 -0.22 -15.00 5.98
C GLU A 211 -1.33 -14.07 6.50
N THR A 212 -1.62 -14.07 7.81
CA THR A 212 -2.59 -13.14 8.43
C THR A 212 -2.14 -11.68 8.24
N PHE A 213 -0.87 -11.39 8.50
CA PHE A 213 -0.33 -10.05 8.31
C PHE A 213 -0.28 -9.66 6.83
N GLU A 214 0.09 -10.57 5.95
CA GLU A 214 0.06 -10.34 4.51
C GLU A 214 -1.34 -9.95 4.00
N CYS A 215 -2.39 -10.50 4.60
CA CYS A 215 -3.76 -10.13 4.26
C CYS A 215 -4.22 -8.79 4.84
N LEU A 216 -3.67 -8.34 5.98
CA LEU A 216 -4.24 -7.25 6.76
C LEU A 216 -3.35 -6.00 6.89
N GLU A 217 -2.04 -6.14 6.76
CA GLU A 217 -1.11 -5.00 6.89
C GLU A 217 -1.15 -4.07 5.67
N TYR A 218 -0.74 -2.84 5.88
CA TYR A 218 -0.61 -1.87 4.80
C TYR A 218 0.54 -2.22 3.87
N ARG A 219 0.25 -2.51 2.59
CA ARG A 219 1.21 -2.83 1.53
C ARG A 219 2.27 -3.85 2.00
N PRO A 220 1.83 -5.04 2.42
CA PRO A 220 2.72 -6.05 2.96
C PRO A 220 3.62 -6.63 1.89
N VAL A 221 4.90 -6.73 2.20
CA VAL A 221 5.89 -7.44 1.40
C VAL A 221 6.36 -8.64 2.18
N ASN A 222 5.85 -9.82 1.85
CA ASN A 222 6.21 -11.07 2.51
C ASN A 222 7.43 -11.67 1.81
N ILE A 223 8.51 -11.85 2.59
CA ILE A 223 9.80 -12.29 2.08
C ILE A 223 10.33 -13.49 2.86
N THR A 224 10.82 -14.47 2.12
CA THR A 224 11.52 -15.63 2.65
C THR A 224 12.90 -15.70 2.00
N ASN A 225 13.96 -15.84 2.78
CA ASN A 225 15.33 -15.93 2.27
C ASN A 225 15.74 -14.76 1.35
N ALA A 226 15.31 -13.54 1.66
CA ALA A 226 15.63 -12.38 0.85
C ALA A 226 17.12 -12.07 0.83
N THR A 227 17.65 -11.84 -0.36
CA THR A 227 19.02 -11.37 -0.54
C THR A 227 19.16 -9.93 -0.09
N GLU A 228 20.37 -9.51 0.24
CA GLU A 228 20.68 -8.11 0.57
C GLU A 228 20.27 -7.15 -0.55
N ALA A 229 20.45 -7.53 -1.81
CA ALA A 229 20.04 -6.74 -2.97
C ALA A 229 18.52 -6.50 -3.02
N PHE A 230 17.72 -7.47 -2.56
CA PHE A 230 16.28 -7.32 -2.47
C PHE A 230 15.90 -6.24 -1.43
N TRP A 231 16.51 -6.27 -0.24
CA TRP A 231 16.27 -5.26 0.79
C TRP A 231 16.55 -3.84 0.28
N PHE A 232 17.68 -3.65 -0.43
CA PHE A 232 17.99 -2.36 -1.03
C PHE A 232 16.96 -1.95 -2.08
N ARG A 233 16.50 -2.85 -2.94
CA ARG A 233 15.48 -2.53 -3.94
C ARG A 233 14.18 -2.07 -3.29
N ILE A 234 13.68 -2.79 -2.28
CA ILE A 234 12.44 -2.41 -1.60
C ILE A 234 12.56 -1.01 -0.98
N PHE A 235 13.63 -0.70 -0.30
CA PHE A 235 13.84 0.62 0.31
C PHE A 235 14.29 1.70 -0.66
N GLY A 236 14.70 1.36 -1.85
CA GLY A 236 15.05 2.31 -2.91
C GLY A 236 13.88 2.69 -3.80
N THR A 237 12.88 1.80 -3.94
CA THR A 237 11.69 2.04 -4.78
C THR A 237 10.51 2.61 -4.01
N ASN A 238 10.54 2.56 -2.68
CA ASN A 238 9.45 3.05 -1.84
C ASN A 238 9.92 4.18 -0.94
N GLU A 239 9.06 5.18 -0.75
CA GLU A 239 9.29 6.20 0.26
C GLU A 239 9.20 5.62 1.68
N PRO A 240 9.78 6.32 2.69
CA PRO A 240 9.69 5.89 4.08
C PRO A 240 8.25 5.63 4.53
N GLY A 241 8.02 4.49 5.17
CA GLY A 241 6.70 4.13 5.70
C GLY A 241 5.66 3.76 4.64
N GLN A 242 6.08 3.35 3.45
CA GLN A 242 5.16 2.98 2.37
C GLN A 242 4.86 1.49 2.29
N VAL A 243 5.62 0.66 2.97
CA VAL A 243 5.45 -0.80 2.97
C VAL A 243 5.66 -1.38 4.36
N THR A 244 4.98 -2.48 4.65
CA THR A 244 5.23 -3.32 5.82
C THR A 244 6.00 -4.55 5.39
N ILE A 245 7.18 -4.79 5.98
CA ILE A 245 8.00 -5.95 5.65
C ILE A 245 7.64 -7.11 6.59
N ILE A 246 7.34 -8.26 6.01
CA ILE A 246 7.15 -9.53 6.72
C ILE A 246 8.32 -10.42 6.34
N ALA A 247 9.34 -10.50 7.20
CA ALA A 247 10.55 -11.28 6.95
C ALA A 247 10.49 -12.61 7.70
N GLN A 248 10.48 -13.70 6.96
CA GLN A 248 10.56 -15.05 7.50
C GLN A 248 12.02 -15.52 7.61
N GLU A 249 12.29 -16.44 8.53
CA GLU A 249 13.62 -17.04 8.74
C GLU A 249 14.71 -16.03 9.18
N LEU A 250 14.35 -15.13 10.08
CA LEU A 250 15.27 -14.10 10.62
C LEU A 250 16.53 -14.69 11.29
N ASP A 251 16.46 -15.91 11.80
CA ASP A 251 17.57 -16.62 12.43
C ASP A 251 18.77 -16.87 11.47
N LYS A 252 18.55 -16.76 10.17
CA LYS A 252 19.60 -16.86 9.14
C LYS A 252 20.30 -15.53 8.82
N LEU A 253 19.87 -14.41 9.42
CA LEU A 253 20.51 -13.10 9.18
C LEU A 253 21.87 -13.03 9.84
N ASP A 254 22.89 -12.75 9.03
CA ASP A 254 24.22 -12.43 9.52
C ASP A 254 24.20 -11.09 10.27
N GLN A 255 24.83 -11.07 11.45
CA GLN A 255 24.92 -9.91 12.35
C GLN A 255 25.61 -8.70 11.73
N ASN A 256 26.52 -8.93 10.83
CA ASN A 256 27.32 -7.91 10.15
C ASN A 256 26.78 -7.56 8.76
N SER A 257 25.64 -8.11 8.36
CA SER A 257 25.04 -7.82 7.07
C SER A 257 24.52 -6.39 7.00
N ASN A 258 24.50 -5.82 5.80
CA ASN A 258 23.83 -4.54 5.54
C ASN A 258 22.33 -4.61 5.90
N THR A 259 21.69 -5.76 5.76
CA THR A 259 20.31 -6.00 6.19
C THR A 259 20.15 -5.75 7.69
N MET A 260 21.06 -6.25 8.52
CA MET A 260 21.05 -5.95 9.96
C MET A 260 21.26 -4.45 10.23
N GLY A 261 22.11 -3.79 9.46
CA GLY A 261 22.26 -2.32 9.49
C GLY A 261 20.95 -1.59 9.20
N MET A 262 20.22 -2.02 8.17
CA MET A 262 18.90 -1.46 7.82
C MET A 262 17.86 -1.69 8.93
N LEU A 263 17.84 -2.87 9.56
CA LEU A 263 16.96 -3.16 10.69
C LEU A 263 17.30 -2.28 11.91
N LYS A 264 18.60 -2.06 12.19
CA LYS A 264 19.03 -1.17 13.28
C LYS A 264 18.59 0.27 13.10
N MET A 265 18.52 0.76 11.87
CA MET A 265 18.19 2.14 11.54
C MET A 265 16.72 2.36 11.18
N GLY A 266 16.03 1.34 10.69
CA GLY A 266 14.71 1.43 10.05
C GLY A 266 13.52 1.73 10.96
N TYR A 267 13.76 2.08 12.22
CA TYR A 267 12.71 2.51 13.16
C TYR A 267 12.48 4.02 13.15
N GLN A 268 13.34 4.80 12.48
CA GLN A 268 13.29 6.26 12.39
C GLN A 268 13.07 6.73 10.94
N PRO A 269 12.18 7.69 10.67
CA PRO A 269 11.82 8.10 9.32
C PRO A 269 12.97 8.80 8.56
N ASN A 270 13.91 9.39 9.27
CA ASN A 270 15.04 10.12 8.67
C ASN A 270 16.29 9.25 8.51
N ALA A 271 16.22 7.98 8.85
CA ALA A 271 17.34 7.07 8.72
C ALA A 271 17.68 6.85 7.24
N LYS A 272 18.98 6.97 6.92
CA LYS A 272 19.50 6.78 5.56
C LYS A 272 20.63 5.75 5.60
N VAL A 273 20.54 4.78 4.70
CA VAL A 273 21.60 3.80 4.48
C VAL A 273 22.27 4.11 3.14
N PRO A 274 23.55 4.58 3.15
CA PRO A 274 24.24 4.88 1.91
C PRO A 274 24.71 3.60 1.22
N ARG A 275 24.68 3.61 -0.10
CA ARG A 275 25.28 2.59 -0.97
C ARG A 275 25.94 3.26 -2.17
N MET A 276 27.15 2.81 -2.50
CA MET A 276 27.77 3.22 -3.76
C MET A 276 27.19 2.40 -4.91
N ASN A 277 26.69 3.11 -5.90
CA ASN A 277 26.36 2.51 -7.19
C ASN A 277 27.65 2.44 -8.00
N THR A 278 28.12 1.22 -8.31
CA THR A 278 29.38 0.98 -9.02
C THR A 278 29.32 1.31 -10.49
N ASP A 279 28.10 1.29 -11.09
CA ASP A 279 27.92 1.49 -12.52
C ASP A 279 28.06 2.97 -12.93
N ASN A 280 27.64 3.88 -12.07
CA ASN A 280 27.69 5.32 -12.33
C ASN A 280 28.44 6.14 -11.27
N VAL A 281 29.12 5.48 -10.34
CA VAL A 281 29.93 6.07 -9.26
C VAL A 281 29.15 7.14 -8.46
N LYS A 282 27.86 6.88 -8.21
CA LYS A 282 26.99 7.75 -7.42
C LYS A 282 26.68 7.12 -6.08
N MET A 283 26.63 7.96 -5.05
CA MET A 283 26.11 7.57 -3.75
C MET A 283 24.60 7.62 -3.78
N GLU A 284 23.96 6.49 -3.49
CA GLU A 284 22.51 6.36 -3.36
C GLU A 284 22.14 6.19 -1.89
N PHE A 285 20.99 6.72 -1.51
CA PHE A 285 20.46 6.62 -0.15
C PHE A 285 19.18 5.83 -0.14
N TYR A 286 19.08 4.90 0.79
CA TYR A 286 17.93 4.03 1.00
C TYR A 286 17.29 4.31 2.34
N TYR A 287 15.96 4.28 2.41
CA TYR A 287 15.19 4.70 3.58
C TYR A 287 14.44 3.50 4.17
N PRO A 288 15.04 2.79 5.15
CA PRO A 288 14.49 1.54 5.67
C PRO A 288 13.34 1.72 6.67
N PHE A 289 12.78 2.91 6.80
CA PHE A 289 11.72 3.20 7.75
C PHE A 289 10.42 2.48 7.41
N GLY A 290 9.77 1.90 8.40
CA GLY A 290 8.48 1.22 8.32
C GLY A 290 8.37 0.04 9.27
N PHE A 291 7.14 -0.44 9.50
CA PHE A 291 6.90 -1.62 10.30
C PHE A 291 7.55 -2.86 9.70
N LYS A 292 8.09 -3.69 10.60
CA LYS A 292 8.68 -4.97 10.24
C LYS A 292 8.20 -6.06 11.18
N ILE A 293 7.75 -7.14 10.58
CA ILE A 293 7.32 -8.36 11.26
C ILE A 293 8.36 -9.41 10.96
N LEU A 294 9.08 -9.81 12.00
CA LEU A 294 10.25 -10.66 11.92
C LEU A 294 9.90 -12.03 12.49
N ILE A 295 9.83 -13.05 11.64
CA ILE A 295 9.42 -14.39 12.01
C ILE A 295 10.65 -15.29 12.04
N ALA A 296 10.87 -15.99 13.15
CA ALA A 296 12.03 -16.85 13.36
C ALA A 296 11.67 -18.13 14.12
N GLU A 297 12.48 -19.17 13.97
CA GLU A 297 12.37 -20.35 14.82
C GLU A 297 12.88 -20.05 16.23
N LYS A 298 14.00 -19.36 16.30
CA LYS A 298 14.62 -18.94 17.55
C LYS A 298 14.78 -17.43 17.61
N SER A 299 14.70 -16.88 18.81
CA SER A 299 15.02 -15.47 19.00
C SER A 299 16.48 -15.22 18.58
N PRO A 300 16.74 -14.15 17.81
CA PRO A 300 18.10 -13.72 17.58
C PRO A 300 18.86 -13.57 18.91
N SER A 301 20.17 -13.86 18.91
CA SER A 301 20.96 -13.72 20.14
C SER A 301 20.99 -12.24 20.57
N GLU A 302 20.94 -11.99 21.87
CA GLU A 302 21.01 -10.62 22.42
C GLU A 302 22.26 -9.87 21.96
N HIS A 303 23.37 -10.58 21.85
CA HIS A 303 24.62 -9.96 21.41
C HIS A 303 24.56 -9.48 19.95
N ALA A 304 23.86 -10.21 19.09
CA ALA A 304 23.79 -9.94 17.66
C ALA A 304 22.79 -8.84 17.29
N ALA A 305 21.63 -8.89 17.91
CA ALA A 305 20.47 -8.13 17.51
C ALA A 305 19.90 -7.25 18.65
N LYS A 306 20.67 -6.96 19.69
CA LYS A 306 20.19 -6.20 20.86
C LYS A 306 19.41 -4.95 20.46
N CYS A 307 19.97 -4.14 19.55
CA CYS A 307 19.32 -2.90 19.10
C CYS A 307 17.97 -3.14 18.37
N VAL A 308 17.79 -4.29 17.73
CA VAL A 308 16.53 -4.66 17.08
C VAL A 308 15.56 -5.19 18.14
N LEU A 309 16.04 -6.02 19.05
CA LEU A 309 15.25 -6.58 20.16
C LEU A 309 14.69 -5.51 21.09
N ASP A 310 15.49 -4.49 21.43
CA ASP A 310 15.11 -3.37 22.30
C ASP A 310 13.97 -2.51 21.69
N ARG A 311 13.75 -2.61 20.37
CA ARG A 311 12.70 -1.89 19.62
C ARG A 311 11.57 -2.79 19.16
N SER A 312 11.50 -4.00 19.68
CA SER A 312 10.55 -5.02 19.23
C SER A 312 9.61 -5.46 20.33
N PHE A 313 8.37 -5.66 19.98
CA PHE A 313 7.48 -6.52 20.75
C PHE A 313 7.73 -7.96 20.33
N LYS A 314 8.01 -8.82 21.30
CA LYS A 314 8.32 -10.22 21.06
C LYS A 314 7.24 -11.10 21.69
N PHE A 315 6.73 -12.03 20.91
CA PHE A 315 5.87 -13.08 21.42
C PHE A 315 6.25 -14.46 20.87
N LYS A 316 5.92 -15.48 21.63
CA LYS A 316 6.18 -16.87 21.27
C LYS A 316 4.88 -17.52 20.82
N THR A 317 4.93 -18.20 19.68
CA THR A 317 3.80 -19.03 19.22
C THR A 317 3.88 -20.42 19.83
N TYR A 318 2.70 -20.98 20.06
CA TYR A 318 2.52 -22.33 20.55
C TYR A 318 1.60 -23.08 19.59
N LYS A 319 1.64 -24.40 19.63
CA LYS A 319 0.70 -25.20 18.86
C LYS A 319 -0.71 -24.89 19.35
N GLY A 320 -1.54 -24.33 18.47
CA GLY A 320 -2.92 -23.96 18.73
C GLY A 320 -3.88 -24.60 17.72
N TYR A 321 -5.15 -24.34 17.92
CA TYR A 321 -6.24 -24.86 17.09
C TYR A 321 -7.14 -23.68 16.69
N PRO A 322 -6.77 -22.87 15.68
CA PRO A 322 -7.57 -21.75 15.25
C PRO A 322 -8.93 -22.20 14.72
N GLU A 323 -9.92 -21.34 14.81
CA GLU A 323 -11.29 -21.60 14.36
C GLU A 323 -11.36 -21.89 12.86
N TYR A 324 -10.56 -21.15 12.08
CA TYR A 324 -10.48 -21.27 10.62
C TYR A 324 -9.05 -21.47 10.14
N LYS A 325 -8.88 -22.17 9.03
CA LYS A 325 -7.58 -22.30 8.38
C LYS A 325 -7.32 -21.07 7.51
N ILE A 326 -6.11 -20.54 7.57
CA ILE A 326 -5.68 -19.32 6.86
C ILE A 326 -5.88 -19.39 5.34
N LYS A 327 -5.84 -20.59 4.74
CA LYS A 327 -6.10 -20.81 3.31
C LYS A 327 -7.47 -20.27 2.86
N GLU A 328 -8.38 -20.03 3.80
CA GLU A 328 -9.69 -19.44 3.54
C GLU A 328 -9.65 -17.92 3.40
N ILE A 329 -8.62 -17.25 3.92
CA ILE A 329 -8.40 -15.79 3.68
C ILE A 329 -7.84 -15.55 2.26
N GLY A 330 -6.95 -16.43 1.81
CA GLY A 330 -6.21 -16.30 0.54
C GLY A 330 -6.98 -16.71 -0.72
N ASN A 331 -8.28 -17.03 -0.62
CA ASN A 331 -9.10 -17.25 -1.79
C ASN A 331 -9.32 -15.90 -2.53
N PRO A 332 -9.46 -15.85 -3.90
CA PRO A 332 -9.77 -14.62 -4.63
C PRO A 332 -10.97 -13.83 -4.10
N GLN A 333 -11.85 -14.49 -3.33
CA GLN A 333 -12.88 -13.85 -2.52
C GLN A 333 -12.32 -13.13 -1.27
N GLY A 334 -11.14 -13.49 -0.78
CA GLY A 334 -10.47 -12.88 0.37
C GLY A 334 -9.84 -11.51 0.08
N ASN A 335 -9.50 -11.21 -1.17
CA ASN A 335 -9.17 -9.84 -1.59
C ASN A 335 -10.29 -8.85 -1.26
N THR A 336 -11.52 -9.32 -1.18
CA THR A 336 -12.68 -8.54 -0.74
C THR A 336 -12.60 -8.12 0.72
N GLU A 337 -12.02 -8.92 1.61
CA GLU A 337 -11.90 -8.53 3.04
C GLU A 337 -10.79 -7.49 3.24
N ARG A 338 -9.64 -7.65 2.57
CA ARG A 338 -8.57 -6.65 2.56
C ARG A 338 -9.05 -5.32 1.99
N GLN A 339 -9.76 -5.34 0.87
CA GLN A 339 -10.36 -4.16 0.25
C GLN A 339 -11.47 -3.54 1.12
N ARG A 340 -12.09 -4.30 2.03
CA ARG A 340 -13.13 -3.82 2.95
C ARG A 340 -12.59 -3.10 4.17
N LEU A 341 -11.30 -3.27 4.50
CA LEU A 341 -10.67 -2.67 5.68
C LEU A 341 -10.02 -1.31 5.36
N VAL A 342 -9.73 -1.01 4.11
CA VAL A 342 -9.22 0.26 3.60
C VAL A 342 -10.35 1.11 3.11
#